data_8d813d93c74f4ad198ada3d90d376910
#
_entry.id   8d813d93c74f4ad198ada3d90d376910
#
_cell.length_a   1.000
_cell.length_b   1.000
_cell.length_c   1.000
_cell.angle_alpha   90.00
_cell.angle_beta   90.00
_cell.angle_gamma   90.00
#
_symmetry.space_group_name_H-M   'P 1'
#
loop_
_entity.id
_entity.type
_entity.pdbx_description
1 polymer ?
#
loop_
_entity_poly.entity_id
_entity_poly.type
_entity_poly.pdbx_seq_one_letter_code
_entity_poly.pdbx_strand_id
1 'polypeptide(L)'
;LAKQHGIVLVTSLFEKRAAGLYHNTAVVFEKDGSIAGRYRKMHIPDDPAYYEKFYFTPGDLGFHPIQTSVGRLGVQVCWDQWYPEGARLMALQGADMLIYPTAIGFESTDTTDEQARQREAWITVQRGHAVANGLPVVSVNRVGYEPDPSQQTNGIQFWGSSFVAGPQGEILHQASQTEEEVTVVDIDMKRSENVRRWWPFLRDRRIEEFAPLTRRFID
;
A
#
# COMPACT_ATOMS: atom_id res chain seq x y z
N LEU A 1 21.10 -0.31 8.31
CA LEU A 1 20.33 0.92 8.57
C LEU A 1 19.40 0.72 9.78
N ALA A 2 18.43 -0.23 9.77
CA ALA A 2 17.47 -0.42 10.86
C ALA A 2 18.15 -0.47 12.23
N LYS A 3 19.11 -1.38 12.40
CA LYS A 3 19.91 -1.50 13.65
C LYS A 3 20.74 -0.25 13.97
N GLN A 4 21.33 0.36 12.95
CA GLN A 4 22.20 1.54 13.14
C GLN A 4 21.42 2.74 13.71
N HIS A 5 20.17 2.90 13.30
CA HIS A 5 19.31 4.02 13.69
C HIS A 5 18.25 3.65 14.74
N GLY A 6 18.15 2.37 15.11
CA GLY A 6 17.17 1.89 16.08
C GLY A 6 15.72 2.06 15.63
N ILE A 7 15.46 1.92 14.32
CA ILE A 7 14.15 2.13 13.69
C ILE A 7 13.61 0.83 13.10
N VAL A 8 12.27 0.72 13.02
CA VAL A 8 11.61 -0.26 12.15
C VAL A 8 11.65 0.28 10.72
N LEU A 9 12.12 -0.53 9.79
CA LEU A 9 12.27 -0.14 8.38
C LEU A 9 11.40 -1.04 7.51
N VAL A 10 10.56 -0.42 6.68
CA VAL A 10 9.79 -1.10 5.64
C VAL A 10 10.43 -0.80 4.29
N THR A 11 10.69 -1.83 3.51
CA THR A 11 11.26 -1.72 2.15
C THR A 11 10.65 -2.74 1.22
N SER A 12 10.83 -2.57 -0.08
CA SER A 12 10.40 -3.55 -1.08
C SER A 12 11.58 -3.98 -1.95
N LEU A 13 11.52 -5.20 -2.46
CA LEU A 13 12.59 -5.80 -3.25
C LEU A 13 12.06 -6.87 -4.22
N PHE A 14 12.89 -7.19 -5.20
CA PHE A 14 12.71 -8.32 -6.10
C PHE A 14 13.20 -9.59 -5.39
N GLU A 15 12.27 -10.44 -4.90
CA GLU A 15 12.61 -11.68 -4.20
C GLU A 15 12.83 -12.81 -5.22
N LYS A 16 14.01 -13.39 -5.24
CA LYS A 16 14.28 -14.66 -5.91
C LYS A 16 14.03 -15.80 -4.91
N ARG A 17 12.90 -16.47 -5.03
CA ARG A 17 12.58 -17.65 -4.20
C ARG A 17 13.24 -18.92 -4.72
N ALA A 18 13.24 -19.09 -6.04
CA ALA A 18 13.88 -20.17 -6.77
C ALA A 18 14.19 -19.71 -8.21
N ALA A 19 14.90 -20.53 -8.98
CA ALA A 19 15.05 -20.28 -10.41
C ALA A 19 13.66 -20.32 -11.09
N GLY A 20 13.30 -19.22 -11.80
CA GLY A 20 12.01 -19.09 -12.46
C GLY A 20 10.82 -18.77 -11.53
N LEU A 21 11.07 -18.55 -10.23
CA LEU A 21 10.03 -18.20 -9.24
C LEU A 21 10.44 -16.94 -8.47
N TYR A 22 9.75 -15.84 -8.76
CA TYR A 22 10.07 -14.52 -8.22
C TYR A 22 8.83 -13.86 -7.64
N HIS A 23 9.02 -13.00 -6.64
CA HIS A 23 7.96 -12.20 -6.03
C HIS A 23 8.38 -10.74 -5.88
N ASN A 24 7.41 -9.84 -6.03
CA ASN A 24 7.52 -8.48 -5.55
C ASN A 24 7.22 -8.50 -4.05
N THR A 25 8.21 -8.20 -3.21
CA THR A 25 8.16 -8.48 -1.77
C THR A 25 8.48 -7.25 -0.95
N ALA A 26 7.61 -6.90 -0.02
CA ALA A 26 7.95 -5.97 1.05
C ALA A 26 8.56 -6.73 2.23
N VAL A 27 9.63 -6.18 2.79
CA VAL A 27 10.31 -6.73 3.97
C VAL A 27 10.29 -5.68 5.09
N VAL A 28 9.98 -6.12 6.29
CA VAL A 28 9.99 -5.29 7.50
C VAL A 28 11.15 -5.74 8.37
N PHE A 29 12.06 -4.80 8.64
CA PHE A 29 13.17 -5.00 9.56
C PHE A 29 12.83 -4.39 10.92
N GLU A 30 13.08 -5.14 11.98
CA GLU A 30 12.99 -4.66 13.35
C GLU A 30 14.19 -3.74 13.70
N LYS A 31 14.04 -2.94 14.73
CA LYS A 31 15.05 -1.96 15.20
C LYS A 31 16.41 -2.57 15.56
N ASP A 32 16.48 -3.87 15.82
CA ASP A 32 17.72 -4.61 16.02
C ASP A 32 18.38 -5.10 14.73
N GLY A 33 17.70 -4.89 13.58
CA GLY A 33 18.11 -5.30 12.24
C GLY A 33 17.66 -6.70 11.85
N SER A 34 16.95 -7.42 12.71
CA SER A 34 16.33 -8.70 12.35
C SER A 34 15.14 -8.49 11.39
N ILE A 35 14.79 -9.52 10.63
CA ILE A 35 13.58 -9.50 9.80
C ILE A 35 12.38 -9.79 10.70
N ALA A 36 11.51 -8.79 10.89
CA ALA A 36 10.24 -8.95 11.60
C ALA A 36 9.23 -9.74 10.77
N GLY A 37 9.24 -9.55 9.46
CA GLY A 37 8.35 -10.28 8.56
C GLY A 37 8.48 -9.80 7.12
N ARG A 38 7.68 -10.42 6.25
CA ARG A 38 7.58 -10.05 4.84
C ARG A 38 6.16 -10.23 4.32
N TYR A 39 5.84 -9.46 3.28
CA TYR A 39 4.61 -9.57 2.51
C TYR A 39 4.96 -9.71 1.03
N ARG A 40 4.38 -10.70 0.36
CA ARG A 40 4.50 -10.88 -1.09
C ARG A 40 3.28 -10.28 -1.77
N LYS A 41 3.49 -9.34 -2.69
CA LYS A 41 2.44 -8.64 -3.42
C LYS A 41 1.42 -9.62 -3.99
N MET A 42 0.16 -9.48 -3.60
CA MET A 42 -0.93 -10.41 -3.95
C MET A 42 -1.51 -10.10 -5.33
N HIS A 43 -1.70 -8.82 -5.65
CA HIS A 43 -2.27 -8.37 -6.91
C HIS A 43 -1.15 -7.90 -7.83
N ILE A 44 -0.91 -8.65 -8.89
CA ILE A 44 0.15 -8.35 -9.87
C ILE A 44 -0.49 -7.69 -11.09
N PRO A 45 -0.13 -6.42 -11.41
CA PRO A 45 -0.64 -5.72 -12.58
C PRO A 45 -0.05 -6.27 -13.89
N ASP A 46 -0.73 -5.97 -14.97
CA ASP A 46 -0.31 -6.28 -16.35
C ASP A 46 -0.77 -5.18 -17.31
N ASP A 47 -0.67 -3.94 -16.85
CA ASP A 47 -1.04 -2.76 -17.62
C ASP A 47 0.13 -2.26 -18.48
N PRO A 48 -0.08 -1.42 -19.49
CA PRO A 48 0.97 -0.77 -20.25
C PRO A 48 2.02 -0.14 -19.32
N ALA A 49 3.30 -0.42 -19.59
CA ALA A 49 4.46 -0.05 -18.78
C ALA A 49 4.56 -0.71 -17.37
N TYR A 50 3.58 -1.52 -16.97
CA TYR A 50 3.59 -2.28 -15.70
C TYR A 50 3.42 -3.79 -15.93
N TYR A 51 4.23 -4.38 -16.79
CA TYR A 51 4.16 -5.81 -17.15
C TYR A 51 4.75 -6.71 -16.06
N GLU A 52 4.28 -6.54 -14.82
CA GLU A 52 4.81 -7.27 -13.67
C GLU A 52 4.52 -8.78 -13.72
N LYS A 53 3.45 -9.21 -14.41
CA LYS A 53 3.14 -10.64 -14.58
C LYS A 53 4.18 -11.43 -15.35
N PHE A 54 5.01 -10.75 -16.13
CA PHE A 54 6.15 -11.40 -16.79
C PHE A 54 7.18 -11.90 -15.78
N TYR A 55 7.34 -11.21 -14.66
CA TYR A 55 8.36 -11.49 -13.65
C TYR A 55 7.82 -12.22 -12.44
N PHE A 56 6.67 -11.80 -11.92
CA PHE A 56 6.24 -12.12 -10.57
C PHE A 56 5.09 -13.11 -10.51
N THR A 57 5.25 -14.09 -9.64
CA THR A 57 4.16 -14.92 -9.15
C THR A 57 3.38 -14.15 -8.07
N PRO A 58 2.03 -14.21 -8.05
CA PRO A 58 1.23 -13.66 -6.96
C PRO A 58 1.69 -14.14 -5.58
N GLY A 59 1.50 -13.31 -4.58
CA GLY A 59 1.87 -13.61 -3.21
C GLY A 59 1.12 -14.84 -2.67
N ASP A 60 1.79 -15.60 -1.82
CA ASP A 60 1.30 -16.85 -1.23
C ASP A 60 1.39 -16.87 0.31
N LEU A 61 1.67 -15.71 0.91
CA LEU A 61 1.75 -15.56 2.37
C LEU A 61 0.45 -15.08 3.02
N GLY A 62 -0.58 -14.75 2.21
CA GLY A 62 -1.82 -14.18 2.69
C GLY A 62 -1.69 -12.70 3.10
N PHE A 63 -2.78 -12.15 3.65
CA PHE A 63 -2.86 -10.78 4.16
C PHE A 63 -2.70 -10.81 5.68
N HIS A 64 -1.46 -10.85 6.16
CA HIS A 64 -1.14 -10.90 7.59
C HIS A 64 -0.32 -9.69 8.00
N PRO A 65 -0.80 -8.92 9.00
CA PRO A 65 0.00 -7.81 9.53
C PRO A 65 1.23 -8.33 10.27
N ILE A 66 2.31 -7.57 10.19
CA ILE A 66 3.62 -7.92 10.75
C ILE A 66 3.78 -7.25 12.11
N GLN A 67 4.01 -8.05 13.14
CA GLN A 67 4.28 -7.55 14.50
C GLN A 67 5.67 -6.94 14.58
N THR A 68 5.76 -5.73 15.11
CA THR A 68 7.01 -5.00 15.35
C THR A 68 6.99 -4.31 16.71
N SER A 69 8.12 -3.73 17.10
CA SER A 69 8.23 -2.93 18.34
C SER A 69 7.45 -1.59 18.29
N VAL A 70 7.01 -1.15 17.09
CA VAL A 70 6.23 0.10 16.91
C VAL A 70 4.75 -0.15 16.63
N GLY A 71 4.32 -1.40 16.67
CA GLY A 71 2.95 -1.81 16.40
C GLY A 71 2.86 -2.90 15.35
N ARG A 72 1.64 -3.25 15.00
CA ARG A 72 1.31 -4.27 14.03
C ARG A 72 1.06 -3.63 12.67
N LEU A 73 1.98 -3.83 11.72
CA LEU A 73 2.00 -3.15 10.43
C LEU A 73 1.32 -3.99 9.35
N GLY A 74 0.25 -3.48 8.77
CA GLY A 74 -0.42 -4.06 7.60
C GLY A 74 0.27 -3.59 6.31
N VAL A 75 1.33 -4.29 5.90
CA VAL A 75 2.10 -3.92 4.71
C VAL A 75 1.55 -4.60 3.49
N GLN A 76 1.27 -3.83 2.44
CA GLN A 76 0.84 -4.28 1.12
C GLN A 76 1.60 -3.49 0.05
N VAL A 77 1.56 -3.89 -1.22
CA VAL A 77 2.42 -3.26 -2.25
C VAL A 77 1.61 -2.76 -3.43
N CYS A 78 1.73 -1.46 -3.73
CA CYS A 78 1.31 -0.81 -4.98
C CYS A 78 -0.10 -1.21 -5.41
N TRP A 79 -0.27 -2.09 -6.42
CA TRP A 79 -1.56 -2.50 -6.98
C TRP A 79 -2.56 -3.02 -5.94
N ASP A 80 -2.09 -3.55 -4.80
CA ASP A 80 -2.93 -3.95 -3.67
C ASP A 80 -3.76 -2.78 -3.10
N GLN A 81 -3.33 -1.52 -3.33
CA GLN A 81 -4.02 -0.30 -2.88
C GLN A 81 -5.44 -0.16 -3.44
N TRP A 82 -5.72 -0.75 -4.59
CA TRP A 82 -7.03 -0.66 -5.25
C TRP A 82 -8.08 -1.61 -4.68
N TYR A 83 -7.66 -2.59 -3.86
CA TYR A 83 -8.51 -3.68 -3.36
C TYR A 83 -8.82 -3.52 -1.88
N PRO A 84 -10.05 -3.11 -1.51
CA PRO A 84 -10.42 -2.87 -0.12
C PRO A 84 -10.40 -4.15 0.74
N GLU A 85 -10.50 -5.32 0.13
CA GLU A 85 -10.47 -6.62 0.81
C GLU A 85 -9.15 -6.85 1.55
N GLY A 86 -8.02 -6.50 0.92
CA GLY A 86 -6.69 -6.62 1.54
C GLY A 86 -6.56 -5.75 2.79
N ALA A 87 -6.94 -4.48 2.68
CA ALA A 87 -6.96 -3.54 3.80
C ALA A 87 -7.86 -4.03 4.95
N ARG A 88 -9.05 -4.58 4.61
CA ARG A 88 -10.00 -5.13 5.57
C ARG A 88 -9.43 -6.36 6.28
N LEU A 89 -8.80 -7.28 5.55
CA LEU A 89 -8.18 -8.48 6.13
C LEU A 89 -7.05 -8.13 7.09
N MET A 90 -6.21 -7.16 6.75
CA MET A 90 -5.17 -6.64 7.65
C MET A 90 -5.79 -6.05 8.93
N ALA A 91 -6.81 -5.22 8.80
CA ALA A 91 -7.49 -4.59 9.93
C ALA A 91 -8.18 -5.62 10.84
N LEU A 92 -8.82 -6.65 10.28
CA LEU A 92 -9.48 -7.72 11.05
C LEU A 92 -8.49 -8.58 11.85
N GLN A 93 -7.23 -8.63 11.41
CA GLN A 93 -6.15 -9.32 12.12
C GLN A 93 -5.36 -8.38 13.05
N GLY A 94 -5.89 -7.19 13.28
CA GLY A 94 -5.37 -6.25 14.27
C GLY A 94 -4.20 -5.39 13.77
N ALA A 95 -4.13 -5.07 12.48
CA ALA A 95 -3.22 -4.03 12.01
C ALA A 95 -3.51 -2.71 12.70
N ASP A 96 -2.45 -2.03 13.16
CA ASP A 96 -2.53 -0.70 13.74
C ASP A 96 -2.44 0.39 12.68
N MET A 97 -1.79 0.10 11.54
CA MET A 97 -1.62 1.01 10.41
C MET A 97 -1.43 0.21 9.12
N LEU A 98 -1.83 0.79 7.97
CA LEU A 98 -1.53 0.25 6.64
C LEU A 98 -0.36 1.02 6.02
N ILE A 99 0.55 0.30 5.35
CA ILE A 99 1.71 0.87 4.68
C ILE A 99 1.80 0.31 3.27
N TYR A 100 1.93 1.20 2.28
CA TYR A 100 1.98 0.87 0.86
C TYR A 100 3.21 1.47 0.18
N PRO A 101 4.34 0.75 0.04
CA PRO A 101 5.36 1.12 -0.93
C PRO A 101 4.81 0.96 -2.35
N THR A 102 5.03 1.97 -3.19
CA THR A 102 4.35 2.11 -4.48
C THR A 102 5.28 2.72 -5.54
N ALA A 103 5.04 2.35 -6.80
CA ALA A 103 5.59 3.02 -7.98
C ALA A 103 4.47 3.10 -9.03
N ILE A 104 3.70 4.20 -9.00
CA ILE A 104 2.59 4.45 -9.93
C ILE A 104 2.69 5.85 -10.52
N GLY A 105 2.34 5.99 -11.79
CA GLY A 105 2.43 7.23 -12.55
C GLY A 105 1.42 7.27 -13.68
N PHE A 106 1.58 8.28 -14.53
CA PHE A 106 0.70 8.53 -15.67
C PHE A 106 1.15 7.75 -16.90
N GLU A 107 0.20 7.30 -17.69
CA GLU A 107 0.45 6.90 -19.07
C GLU A 107 0.66 8.15 -19.92
N SER A 108 1.62 8.09 -20.85
CA SER A 108 1.98 9.22 -21.72
C SER A 108 0.87 9.65 -22.68
N THR A 109 -0.12 8.79 -22.90
CA THR A 109 -1.28 9.04 -23.77
C THR A 109 -2.46 9.69 -23.05
N ASP A 110 -2.44 9.74 -21.72
CA ASP A 110 -3.54 10.28 -20.94
C ASP A 110 -3.63 11.81 -21.07
N THR A 111 -4.85 12.31 -21.18
CA THR A 111 -5.10 13.75 -21.08
C THR A 111 -4.84 14.24 -19.65
N THR A 112 -4.56 15.54 -19.51
CA THR A 112 -4.35 16.17 -18.19
C THR A 112 -5.52 15.92 -17.22
N ASP A 113 -6.76 15.95 -17.73
CA ASP A 113 -7.95 15.70 -16.93
C ASP A 113 -8.02 14.23 -16.47
N GLU A 114 -7.61 13.29 -17.33
CA GLU A 114 -7.57 11.88 -16.97
C GLU A 114 -6.48 11.59 -15.94
N GLN A 115 -5.31 12.18 -16.12
CA GLN A 115 -4.23 12.09 -15.15
C GLN A 115 -4.65 12.61 -13.76
N ALA A 116 -5.37 13.72 -13.71
CA ALA A 116 -5.90 14.25 -12.46
C ALA A 116 -6.92 13.31 -11.81
N ARG A 117 -7.84 12.72 -12.60
CA ARG A 117 -8.83 11.76 -12.10
C ARG A 117 -8.18 10.49 -11.55
N GLN A 118 -7.21 9.92 -12.26
CA GLN A 118 -6.51 8.69 -11.83
C GLN A 118 -5.78 8.90 -10.50
N ARG A 119 -5.03 9.99 -10.38
CA ARG A 119 -4.33 10.33 -9.13
C ARG A 119 -5.30 10.56 -7.98
N GLU A 120 -6.40 11.28 -8.20
CA GLU A 120 -7.41 11.52 -7.16
C GLU A 120 -8.11 10.22 -6.76
N ALA A 121 -8.42 9.34 -7.71
CA ALA A 121 -8.97 8.03 -7.42
C ALA A 121 -8.03 7.19 -6.54
N TRP A 122 -6.72 7.23 -6.83
CA TRP A 122 -5.69 6.54 -6.05
C TRP A 122 -5.61 7.05 -4.60
N ILE A 123 -5.65 8.37 -4.39
CA ILE A 123 -5.68 8.97 -3.04
C ILE A 123 -6.99 8.61 -2.34
N THR A 124 -8.11 8.74 -3.05
CA THR A 124 -9.46 8.54 -2.49
C THR A 124 -9.68 7.12 -2.00
N VAL A 125 -9.31 6.10 -2.79
CA VAL A 125 -9.50 4.69 -2.39
C VAL A 125 -8.73 4.36 -1.11
N GLN A 126 -7.52 4.85 -0.95
CA GLN A 126 -6.70 4.60 0.23
C GLN A 126 -7.20 5.39 1.46
N ARG A 127 -7.68 6.62 1.28
CA ARG A 127 -8.41 7.35 2.32
C ARG A 127 -9.68 6.59 2.74
N GLY A 128 -10.36 5.96 1.77
CA GLY A 128 -11.48 5.05 2.03
C GLY A 128 -11.06 3.87 2.91
N HIS A 129 -9.88 3.29 2.69
CA HIS A 129 -9.36 2.22 3.57
C HIS A 129 -9.13 2.72 5.00
N ALA A 130 -8.58 3.93 5.16
CA ALA A 130 -8.38 4.54 6.47
C ALA A 130 -9.72 4.70 7.20
N VAL A 131 -10.71 5.30 6.58
CA VAL A 131 -12.05 5.54 7.14
C VAL A 131 -12.75 4.22 7.47
N ALA A 132 -12.83 3.31 6.51
CA ALA A 132 -13.58 2.06 6.65
C ALA A 132 -13.01 1.13 7.73
N ASN A 133 -11.73 1.27 8.06
CA ASN A 133 -11.04 0.44 9.06
C ASN A 133 -10.67 1.22 10.34
N GLY A 134 -10.84 2.53 10.35
CA GLY A 134 -10.54 3.39 11.50
C GLY A 134 -9.06 3.32 11.90
N LEU A 135 -8.13 3.36 10.92
CA LEU A 135 -6.68 3.27 11.15
C LEU A 135 -5.90 4.14 10.14
N PRO A 136 -4.67 4.57 10.49
CA PRO A 136 -3.84 5.36 9.59
C PRO A 136 -3.41 4.59 8.35
N VAL A 137 -3.20 5.32 7.25
CA VAL A 137 -2.63 4.82 6.00
C VAL A 137 -1.41 5.64 5.64
N VAL A 138 -0.30 4.97 5.35
CA VAL A 138 0.94 5.56 4.84
C VAL A 138 1.17 5.03 3.43
N SER A 139 1.13 5.91 2.45
CA SER A 139 1.38 5.59 1.05
C SER A 139 2.64 6.31 0.57
N VAL A 140 3.61 5.53 0.10
CA VAL A 140 4.90 6.05 -0.35
C VAL A 140 5.04 5.74 -1.84
N ASN A 141 5.08 6.78 -2.69
CA ASN A 141 5.16 6.64 -4.13
C ASN A 141 6.44 7.26 -4.69
N ARG A 142 6.87 6.78 -5.83
CA ARG A 142 7.96 7.38 -6.62
C ARG A 142 7.55 8.74 -7.20
N VAL A 143 8.54 9.54 -7.49
CA VAL A 143 8.47 10.83 -8.22
C VAL A 143 9.49 10.82 -9.34
N GLY A 144 9.28 11.67 -10.35
CA GLY A 144 10.16 11.81 -11.49
C GLY A 144 9.79 10.94 -12.68
N TYR A 145 10.61 11.04 -13.72
CA TYR A 145 10.41 10.32 -14.98
C TYR A 145 11.43 9.19 -15.14
N GLU A 146 10.94 8.03 -15.60
CA GLU A 146 11.77 6.89 -15.94
C GLU A 146 11.55 6.51 -17.40
N PRO A 147 12.59 6.63 -18.26
CA PRO A 147 12.49 6.25 -19.65
C PRO A 147 12.37 4.73 -19.80
N ASP A 148 11.65 4.27 -20.82
CA ASP A 148 11.63 2.87 -21.21
C ASP A 148 12.93 2.52 -21.98
N PRO A 149 13.82 1.68 -21.43
CA PRO A 149 15.05 1.29 -22.11
C PRO A 149 14.81 0.54 -23.43
N SER A 150 13.64 -0.13 -23.57
CA SER A 150 13.26 -0.85 -24.79
C SER A 150 12.75 0.07 -25.89
N GLN A 151 12.42 1.31 -25.57
CA GLN A 151 11.81 2.30 -26.48
C GLN A 151 10.47 1.86 -27.10
N GLN A 152 9.79 0.89 -26.47
CA GLN A 152 8.46 0.45 -26.90
C GLN A 152 7.34 1.33 -26.32
N THR A 153 7.64 2.02 -25.24
CA THR A 153 6.76 3.01 -24.62
C THR A 153 7.51 4.33 -24.41
N ASN A 154 6.78 5.38 -24.05
CA ASN A 154 7.39 6.66 -23.69
C ASN A 154 7.92 6.71 -22.25
N GLY A 155 8.00 5.56 -21.57
CA GLY A 155 8.36 5.51 -20.15
C GLY A 155 7.22 5.95 -19.23
N ILE A 156 7.56 6.21 -17.95
CA ILE A 156 6.57 6.52 -16.92
C ILE A 156 6.93 7.85 -16.25
N GLN A 157 5.97 8.77 -16.17
CA GLN A 157 6.03 9.91 -15.28
C GLN A 157 5.32 9.54 -13.98
N PHE A 158 6.07 9.24 -12.93
CA PHE A 158 5.52 8.96 -11.61
C PHE A 158 4.90 10.23 -11.02
N TRP A 159 3.74 10.10 -10.37
CA TRP A 159 2.99 11.26 -9.90
C TRP A 159 3.25 11.64 -8.45
N GLY A 160 4.29 11.07 -7.80
CA GLY A 160 4.62 11.40 -6.43
C GLY A 160 3.42 11.33 -5.50
N SER A 161 3.10 12.43 -4.85
CA SER A 161 1.92 12.58 -3.99
C SER A 161 1.86 11.56 -2.85
N SER A 162 3.01 11.09 -2.36
CA SER A 162 3.07 10.27 -1.15
C SER A 162 2.29 10.94 -0.04
N PHE A 163 1.58 10.18 0.78
CA PHE A 163 0.76 10.80 1.83
C PHE A 163 0.62 9.92 3.07
N VAL A 164 0.25 10.60 4.16
CA VAL A 164 -0.21 9.98 5.39
C VAL A 164 -1.64 10.44 5.65
N ALA A 165 -2.56 9.48 5.79
CA ALA A 165 -3.93 9.74 6.19
C ALA A 165 -4.18 9.21 7.61
N GLY A 166 -4.92 9.98 8.39
CA GLY A 166 -5.40 9.58 9.71
C GLY A 166 -6.64 8.67 9.62
N PRO A 167 -7.15 8.15 10.76
CA PRO A 167 -8.17 7.12 10.81
C PRO A 167 -9.57 7.57 10.33
N GLN A 168 -9.77 8.85 10.06
CA GLN A 168 -11.00 9.39 9.44
C GLN A 168 -10.75 9.87 8.01
N GLY A 169 -9.63 9.46 7.39
CA GLY A 169 -9.26 9.81 6.03
C GLY A 169 -8.73 11.23 5.88
N GLU A 170 -8.52 11.96 6.99
CA GLU A 170 -7.87 13.27 6.99
C GLU A 170 -6.43 13.15 6.52
N ILE A 171 -5.99 14.04 5.64
CA ILE A 171 -4.60 14.10 5.19
C ILE A 171 -3.77 14.78 6.28
N LEU A 172 -2.87 14.01 6.91
CA LEU A 172 -1.91 14.52 7.88
C LEU A 172 -0.69 15.14 7.19
N HIS A 173 -0.29 14.58 6.07
CA HIS A 173 0.74 15.12 5.18
C HIS A 173 0.52 14.60 3.76
N GLN A 174 0.84 15.43 2.77
CA GLN A 174 0.92 15.04 1.36
C GLN A 174 2.17 15.65 0.74
N ALA A 175 3.01 14.80 0.19
CA ALA A 175 4.25 15.16 -0.46
C ALA A 175 4.03 15.76 -1.85
N SER A 176 5.09 16.35 -2.41
CA SER A 176 5.14 16.89 -3.76
C SER A 176 4.78 15.83 -4.82
N GLN A 177 4.30 16.32 -5.95
CA GLN A 177 4.09 15.50 -7.15
C GLN A 177 5.37 15.33 -7.97
N THR A 178 6.32 16.24 -7.81
CA THR A 178 7.48 16.37 -8.70
C THR A 178 8.83 16.32 -7.98
N GLU A 179 8.84 16.67 -6.69
CA GLU A 179 10.09 16.81 -5.93
C GLU A 179 10.32 15.59 -5.02
N GLU A 180 11.57 15.17 -4.91
CA GLU A 180 11.99 14.22 -3.89
C GLU A 180 11.97 14.90 -2.52
N GLU A 181 11.34 14.27 -1.54
CA GLU A 181 11.35 14.80 -0.18
C GLU A 181 11.44 13.69 0.87
N VAL A 182 11.95 14.06 2.04
CA VAL A 182 11.94 13.24 3.25
C VAL A 182 11.08 13.95 4.28
N THR A 183 10.05 13.26 4.75
CA THR A 183 9.08 13.83 5.69
C THR A 183 9.00 13.00 6.95
N VAL A 184 8.85 13.69 8.09
CA VAL A 184 8.53 13.07 9.39
C VAL A 184 7.12 13.49 9.77
N VAL A 185 6.26 12.50 10.06
CA VAL A 185 4.86 12.73 10.40
C VAL A 185 4.54 12.04 11.72
N ASP A 186 4.04 12.80 12.68
CA ASP A 186 3.54 12.26 13.95
C ASP A 186 2.15 11.66 13.74
N ILE A 187 1.97 10.39 14.14
CA ILE A 187 0.69 9.69 14.06
C ILE A 187 0.21 9.35 15.48
N ASP A 188 -0.92 9.95 15.87
CA ASP A 188 -1.56 9.65 17.14
C ASP A 188 -2.34 8.32 17.06
N MET A 189 -1.72 7.24 17.54
CA MET A 189 -2.35 5.91 17.54
C MET A 189 -3.57 5.81 18.46
N LYS A 190 -3.67 6.63 19.53
CA LYS A 190 -4.84 6.68 20.40
C LYS A 190 -6.07 7.21 19.68
N ARG A 191 -5.86 8.07 18.68
CA ARG A 191 -6.96 8.58 17.85
C ARG A 191 -7.68 7.45 17.11
N SER A 192 -6.95 6.46 16.60
CA SER A 192 -7.56 5.28 15.95
C SER A 192 -8.47 4.50 16.89
N GLU A 193 -8.04 4.28 18.14
CA GLU A 193 -8.88 3.63 19.15
C GLU A 193 -10.14 4.43 19.45
N ASN A 194 -10.01 5.75 19.62
CA ASN A 194 -11.15 6.63 19.88
C ASN A 194 -12.14 6.63 18.72
N VAL A 195 -11.68 6.76 17.48
CA VAL A 195 -12.54 6.74 16.28
C VAL A 195 -13.28 5.41 16.18
N ARG A 196 -12.62 4.29 16.41
CA ARG A 196 -13.24 2.95 16.40
C ARG A 196 -14.29 2.76 17.51
N ARG A 197 -14.13 3.45 18.63
CA ARG A 197 -15.14 3.46 19.72
C ARG A 197 -16.35 4.32 19.38
N TRP A 198 -16.13 5.48 18.76
CA TRP A 198 -17.22 6.39 18.38
C TRP A 198 -18.00 5.88 17.18
N TRP A 199 -17.30 5.34 16.18
CA TRP A 199 -17.86 4.73 14.98
C TRP A 199 -17.38 3.29 14.83
N PRO A 200 -18.07 2.35 15.47
CA PRO A 200 -17.61 0.96 15.56
C PRO A 200 -17.92 0.16 14.30
N PHE A 201 -17.44 0.60 13.15
CA PHE A 201 -17.71 -0.01 11.85
C PHE A 201 -17.34 -1.50 11.80
N LEU A 202 -16.27 -1.93 12.48
CA LEU A 202 -15.87 -3.34 12.52
C LEU A 202 -16.88 -4.21 13.27
N ARG A 203 -17.50 -3.68 14.35
CA ARG A 203 -18.54 -4.36 15.12
C ARG A 203 -19.85 -4.48 14.35
N ASP A 204 -20.21 -3.42 13.61
CA ASP A 204 -21.53 -3.29 13.00
C ASP A 204 -21.60 -3.93 11.60
N ARG A 205 -20.54 -4.66 11.19
CA ARG A 205 -20.50 -5.41 9.93
C ARG A 205 -21.55 -6.53 9.95
N ARG A 206 -22.29 -6.65 8.86
CA ARG A 206 -23.25 -7.74 8.61
C ARG A 206 -22.54 -8.95 8.01
N ILE A 207 -21.66 -9.59 8.81
CA ILE A 207 -20.77 -10.66 8.36
C ILE A 207 -21.51 -11.86 7.77
N GLU A 208 -22.74 -12.09 8.19
CA GLU A 208 -23.63 -13.15 7.70
C GLU A 208 -24.01 -13.01 6.21
N GLU A 209 -23.89 -11.77 5.67
CA GLU A 209 -24.24 -11.46 4.28
C GLU A 209 -23.00 -11.38 3.36
N PHE A 210 -21.78 -11.54 3.88
CA PHE A 210 -20.55 -11.28 3.14
C PHE A 210 -19.94 -12.52 2.45
N ALA A 211 -20.56 -13.68 2.57
CA ALA A 211 -20.09 -14.90 1.88
C ALA A 211 -19.95 -14.73 0.35
N PRO A 212 -20.82 -13.97 -0.35
CA PRO A 212 -20.68 -13.74 -1.78
C PRO A 212 -19.43 -12.97 -2.22
N LEU A 213 -18.74 -12.25 -1.31
CA LEU A 213 -17.49 -11.55 -1.63
C LEU A 213 -16.38 -12.48 -2.13
N THR A 214 -16.48 -13.79 -1.90
CA THR A 214 -15.54 -14.78 -2.43
C THR A 214 -15.80 -15.16 -3.88
N ARG A 215 -16.89 -14.66 -4.48
CA ARG A 215 -17.24 -14.86 -5.88
C ARG A 215 -16.72 -13.70 -6.70
N ARG A 216 -16.31 -13.99 -7.94
CA ARG A 216 -15.85 -12.95 -8.87
C ARG A 216 -17.02 -12.11 -9.40
N PHE A 217 -18.18 -12.69 -9.52
CA PHE A 217 -19.45 -12.05 -9.91
C PHE A 217 -20.63 -12.83 -9.28
N ILE A 218 -21.75 -12.17 -9.06
CA ILE A 218 -22.98 -12.77 -8.48
C ILE A 218 -24.05 -12.70 -9.57
N ASP A 219 -24.51 -13.88 -10.04
CA ASP A 219 -25.63 -14.02 -11.00
C ASP A 219 -26.99 -13.91 -10.28
#